data_61e0c259b2ed9f93a83327d7acc8cef1
#
_entry.id   61e0c259b2ed9f93a83327d7acc8cef1
#
_cell.length_a   1.000
_cell.length_b   1.000
_cell.length_c   1.000
_cell.angle_alpha   90.00
_cell.angle_beta   90.00
_cell.angle_gamma   90.00
#
_symmetry.space_group_name_H-M   'P 1'
#
loop_
_entity.id
_entity.type
_entity.pdbx_description
1 polymer ?
#
loop_
_entity_poly.entity_id
_entity_poly.type
_entity_poly.pdbx_seq_one_letter_code
_entity_poly.pdbx_strand_id
1 'polypeptide(L)'
;MNNKDFITELADRTGYSAEDTQRMVDLVIETMGDRFQEDDSVQIPSFGTFEVKKKMERIMVNPSTGQRMLVPPKLVLNFKPNVSWKERVKSGGEE
;
A
#
# COMPACT_ATOMS: atom_id res chain seq x y z
N MET A 1 -14.92 -6.75 1.98
CA MET A 1 -14.28 -8.03 1.61
C MET A 1 -13.09 -8.26 2.51
N ASN A 2 -13.06 -9.36 3.24
CA ASN A 2 -11.91 -9.70 4.09
C ASN A 2 -10.91 -10.57 3.30
N ASN A 3 -9.79 -10.93 3.95
CA ASN A 3 -8.76 -11.73 3.30
C ASN A 3 -9.28 -13.08 2.80
N LYS A 4 -10.10 -13.75 3.60
CA LYS A 4 -10.64 -15.06 3.24
C LYS A 4 -11.49 -14.98 1.97
N ASP A 5 -12.36 -13.99 1.89
CA ASP A 5 -13.23 -13.79 0.72
C ASP A 5 -12.42 -13.42 -0.52
N PHE A 6 -11.41 -12.56 -0.35
CA PHE A 6 -10.52 -12.15 -1.44
C PHE A 6 -9.75 -13.36 -1.99
N ILE A 7 -9.17 -14.17 -1.13
CA ILE A 7 -8.40 -15.34 -1.54
C ILE A 7 -9.29 -16.36 -2.24
N THR A 8 -10.51 -16.56 -1.75
CA THR A 8 -11.46 -17.48 -2.38
C THR A 8 -11.80 -17.04 -3.79
N GLU A 9 -12.10 -15.77 -3.98
CA GLU A 9 -12.42 -15.24 -5.31
C GLU A 9 -11.20 -15.31 -6.24
N LEU A 10 -10.03 -14.98 -5.75
CA LEU A 10 -8.81 -15.01 -6.53
C LEU A 10 -8.45 -16.45 -6.93
N ALA A 11 -8.64 -17.41 -6.04
CA ALA A 11 -8.41 -18.82 -6.32
C ALA A 11 -9.34 -19.32 -7.42
N ASP A 12 -10.61 -18.93 -7.37
CA ASP A 12 -11.59 -19.29 -8.39
C ASP A 12 -11.18 -18.76 -9.77
N ARG A 13 -10.69 -17.54 -9.82
CA ARG A 13 -10.30 -16.91 -11.09
C ARG A 13 -9.01 -17.46 -11.68
N THR A 14 -8.10 -17.91 -10.83
CA THR A 14 -6.78 -18.40 -11.27
C THR A 14 -6.75 -19.91 -11.50
N GLY A 15 -7.68 -20.65 -10.92
CA GLY A 15 -7.69 -22.09 -10.97
C GLY A 15 -6.75 -22.76 -9.96
N TYR A 16 -6.11 -21.98 -9.09
CA TYR A 16 -5.27 -22.52 -8.03
C TYR A 16 -6.10 -22.83 -6.78
N SER A 17 -5.53 -23.65 -5.90
CA SER A 17 -6.15 -23.88 -4.60
C SER A 17 -6.11 -22.60 -3.75
N ALA A 18 -6.98 -22.51 -2.76
CA ALA A 18 -6.98 -21.38 -1.84
C ALA A 18 -5.64 -21.30 -1.07
N GLU A 19 -5.07 -22.44 -0.71
CA GLU A 19 -3.79 -22.51 -0.01
C GLU A 19 -2.65 -21.95 -0.88
N ASP A 20 -2.56 -22.39 -2.13
CA ASP A 20 -1.54 -21.90 -3.06
C ASP A 20 -1.72 -20.42 -3.37
N THR A 21 -2.96 -19.98 -3.51
CA THR A 21 -3.28 -18.58 -3.75
C THR A 21 -2.84 -17.70 -2.58
N GLN A 22 -3.11 -18.13 -1.36
CA GLN A 22 -2.68 -17.41 -0.16
C GLN A 22 -1.16 -17.30 -0.10
N ARG A 23 -0.47 -18.38 -0.44
CA ARG A 23 0.99 -18.42 -0.44
C ARG A 23 1.58 -17.42 -1.44
N MET A 24 1.00 -17.34 -2.64
CA MET A 24 1.44 -16.38 -3.65
C MET A 24 1.18 -14.93 -3.24
N VAL A 25 0.03 -14.64 -2.66
CA VAL A 25 -0.30 -13.31 -2.18
C VAL A 25 0.66 -12.91 -1.06
N ASP A 26 0.92 -13.80 -0.12
CA ASP A 26 1.87 -13.54 0.97
C ASP A 26 3.26 -13.25 0.43
N LEU A 27 3.69 -13.96 -0.60
CA LEU A 27 5.00 -13.75 -1.22
C LEU A 27 5.08 -12.37 -1.89
N VAL A 28 4.02 -11.96 -2.58
CA VAL A 28 3.96 -10.62 -3.19
C VAL A 28 4.08 -9.53 -2.13
N ILE A 29 3.31 -9.66 -1.05
CA ILE A 29 3.31 -8.68 0.05
C ILE A 29 4.70 -8.62 0.71
N GLU A 30 5.30 -9.77 0.98
CA GLU A 30 6.62 -9.84 1.61
C GLU A 30 7.70 -9.23 0.71
N THR A 31 7.66 -9.53 -0.58
CA THR A 31 8.62 -8.97 -1.54
C THR A 31 8.50 -7.46 -1.63
N MET A 32 7.28 -6.94 -1.66
CA MET A 32 7.05 -5.50 -1.66
C MET A 32 7.55 -4.86 -0.37
N GLY A 33 7.28 -5.48 0.77
CA GLY A 33 7.76 -4.99 2.06
C GLY A 33 9.27 -4.87 2.12
N ASP A 34 9.98 -5.86 1.58
CA ASP A 34 11.44 -5.84 1.52
C ASP A 34 11.95 -4.66 0.70
N ARG A 35 11.30 -4.36 -0.42
CA ARG A 35 11.67 -3.22 -1.25
C ARG A 35 11.42 -1.89 -0.53
N PHE A 36 10.30 -1.77 0.18
CA PHE A 36 9.99 -0.55 0.92
C PHE A 36 10.99 -0.28 2.03
N GLN A 37 11.51 -1.32 2.69
CA GLN A 37 12.55 -1.17 3.70
C GLN A 37 13.87 -0.66 3.10
N GLU A 38 14.11 -0.94 1.83
CA GLU A 38 15.26 -0.44 1.09
C GLU A 38 15.03 0.95 0.48
N ASP A 39 13.95 1.63 0.86
CA ASP A 39 13.57 2.94 0.32
C ASP A 39 13.35 2.89 -1.20
N ASP A 40 12.87 1.78 -1.69
CA ASP A 40 12.64 1.54 -3.11
C ASP A 40 11.15 1.58 -3.41
N SER A 41 10.78 2.11 -4.58
CA SER A 41 9.39 2.13 -5.01
C SER A 41 9.08 0.87 -5.82
N VAL A 42 7.80 0.49 -5.84
CA VAL A 42 7.33 -0.65 -6.63
C VAL A 42 6.23 -0.16 -7.56
N GLN A 43 6.46 -0.29 -8.85
CA GLN A 43 5.49 0.06 -9.87
C GLN A 43 4.89 -1.20 -10.47
N ILE A 44 3.56 -1.28 -10.46
CA ILE A 44 2.83 -2.39 -11.06
C ILE A 44 2.03 -1.82 -12.24
N PRO A 45 2.36 -2.21 -13.49
CA PRO A 45 1.67 -1.71 -14.66
C PRO A 45 0.16 -1.95 -14.56
N SER A 46 -0.62 -0.97 -14.97
CA SER A 46 -2.09 -0.99 -14.95
C SER A 46 -2.73 -1.06 -13.57
N PHE A 47 -1.94 -0.98 -12.50
CA PHE A 47 -2.43 -0.96 -11.13
C PHE A 47 -2.08 0.35 -10.44
N GLY A 48 -0.80 0.61 -10.29
CA GLY A 48 -0.34 1.82 -9.62
C GLY A 48 1.10 1.71 -9.16
N THR A 49 1.50 2.69 -8.38
CA THR A 49 2.86 2.77 -7.85
C THR A 49 2.83 2.93 -6.35
N PHE A 50 3.57 2.09 -5.67
CA PHE A 50 3.83 2.23 -4.23
C PHE A 50 5.13 3.00 -4.06
N GLU A 51 5.05 4.15 -3.41
CA GLU A 51 6.20 5.03 -3.17
C GLU A 51 6.49 5.11 -1.68
N VAL A 52 7.77 5.15 -1.36
CA VAL A 52 8.21 5.42 0.00
C VAL A 52 8.70 6.86 0.04
N LYS A 53 8.08 7.68 0.89
CA LYS A 53 8.48 9.07 1.09
C LYS A 53 9.22 9.19 2.40
N LYS A 54 10.39 9.80 2.35
CA LYS A 54 11.17 10.08 3.55
C LYS A 54 10.78 11.46 4.06
N LYS A 55 10.18 11.49 5.25
CA LYS A 55 9.89 12.75 5.94
C LYS A 55 11.08 13.13 6.78
N MET A 56 11.59 14.33 6.54
CA MET A 56 12.75 14.85 7.27
C MET A 56 12.38 15.15 8.71
N GLU A 57 13.41 15.14 9.56
CA GLU A 57 13.32 15.59 10.93
C GLU A 57 12.75 17.01 10.96
N ARG A 58 11.84 17.27 11.87
CA ARG A 58 11.22 18.59 12.02
C ARG A 58 10.93 18.91 13.48
N ILE A 59 10.82 20.19 13.76
CA ILE A 59 10.45 20.68 15.10
C ILE A 59 8.97 21.03 15.07
N MET A 60 8.21 20.49 16.02
CA MET A 60 6.81 20.83 16.20
C MET A 60 6.64 21.55 17.55
N VAL A 61 5.75 22.53 17.58
CA VAL A 61 5.44 23.26 18.81
C VAL A 61 4.07 22.80 19.31
N ASN A 62 4.03 22.38 20.57
CA ASN A 62 2.76 22.03 21.20
C ASN A 62 1.98 23.32 21.48
N PRO A 63 0.79 23.53 20.88
CA PRO A 63 0.04 24.77 21.03
C PRO A 63 -0.48 25.00 22.45
N SER A 64 -0.63 23.94 23.25
CA SER A 64 -1.13 24.04 24.60
C SER A 64 -0.06 24.48 25.60
N THR A 65 1.18 24.04 25.41
CA THR A 65 2.29 24.31 26.35
C THR A 65 3.38 25.20 25.79
N GLY A 66 3.40 25.42 24.47
CA GLY A 66 4.47 26.12 23.78
C GLY A 66 5.78 25.34 23.73
N GLN A 67 5.76 24.10 24.17
CA GLN A 67 6.94 23.25 24.22
C GLN A 67 7.31 22.76 22.81
N ARG A 68 8.59 22.82 22.48
CA ARG A 68 9.11 22.32 21.21
C ARG A 68 9.40 20.83 21.32
N MET A 69 8.95 20.08 20.31
CA MET A 69 9.17 18.64 20.23
C MET A 69 9.89 18.32 18.92
N LEU A 70 10.89 17.46 19.02
CA LEU A 70 11.61 16.97 17.86
C LEU A 70 10.88 15.76 17.30
N VAL A 71 10.45 15.85 16.04
CA VAL A 71 9.84 14.73 15.32
C VAL A 71 10.94 14.06 14.51
N PRO A 72 11.26 12.78 14.80
CA PRO A 72 12.33 12.10 14.07
C PRO A 72 11.94 11.87 12.61
N PRO A 73 12.93 11.68 11.73
CA PRO A 73 12.65 11.33 10.34
C PRO A 73 11.98 9.97 10.26
N LYS A 74 11.07 9.79 9.31
CA LYS A 74 10.39 8.51 9.12
C LYS A 74 10.10 8.26 7.66
N LEU A 75 9.93 6.99 7.32
CA LEU A 75 9.49 6.56 6.00
C LEU A 75 7.98 6.41 6.01
N VAL A 76 7.33 6.95 4.99
CA VAL A 76 5.87 6.88 4.83
C VAL A 76 5.55 6.21 3.51
N LEU A 77 4.79 5.13 3.57
CA LEU A 77 4.33 4.44 2.38
C LEU A 77 3.13 5.17 1.79
N ASN A 78 3.17 5.42 0.49
CA ASN A 78 2.09 6.07 -0.24
C ASN A 78 1.77 5.27 -1.49
N PHE A 79 0.49 5.11 -1.80
CA PHE A 79 0.04 4.41 -2.99
C PHE A 79 -0.62 5.39 -3.96
N LYS A 80 -0.11 5.42 -5.20
CA LYS A 80 -0.71 6.20 -6.29
C LYS A 80 -1.34 5.24 -7.28
N PRO A 81 -2.67 5.15 -7.31
CA PRO A 81 -3.34 4.26 -8.26
C PRO A 81 -3.18 4.75 -9.70
N ASN A 82 -3.19 3.80 -10.62
CA ASN A 82 -3.19 4.12 -12.05
C ASN A 82 -4.49 4.82 -12.43
N VAL A 83 -4.45 5.65 -13.46
CA VAL A 83 -5.62 6.40 -13.93
C VAL A 83 -6.79 5.47 -14.26
N SER A 84 -6.51 4.32 -14.88
CA SER A 84 -7.54 3.32 -15.18
C SER A 84 -8.31 2.86 -13.94
N TRP A 85 -7.61 2.67 -12.83
CA TRP A 85 -8.22 2.27 -11.57
C TRP A 85 -9.06 3.39 -10.97
N LYS A 86 -8.58 4.63 -11.06
CA LYS A 86 -9.32 5.79 -10.57
C LYS A 86 -10.65 5.94 -11.31
N GLU A 87 -10.62 5.82 -12.62
CA GLU A 87 -11.82 5.91 -13.45
C GLU A 87 -12.78 4.77 -13.19
N ARG A 88 -12.26 3.56 -13.05
CA ARG A 88 -13.08 2.38 -12.79
C ARG A 88 -13.81 2.48 -11.46
N VAL A 89 -13.11 2.89 -10.41
CA VAL A 89 -13.71 3.07 -9.09
C VAL A 89 -14.73 4.21 -9.11
N LYS A 90 -14.41 5.31 -9.78
CA LYS A 90 -15.30 6.45 -9.90
C LYS A 90 -16.58 6.07 -10.63
N SER A 91 -16.49 5.35 -11.76
CA SER A 91 -17.66 4.90 -12.51
C SER A 91 -18.51 3.95 -11.69
N GLY A 92 -17.91 3.02 -10.98
CA GLY A 92 -18.62 2.11 -10.10
C GLY A 92 -19.31 2.83 -8.95
N GLY A 93 -18.70 3.90 -8.45
CA GLY A 93 -19.26 4.70 -7.37
C GLY A 93 -20.44 5.57 -7.76
N GLU A 94 -20.65 5.79 -9.05
CA GLU A 94 -21.77 6.56 -9.58
C GLU A 94 -23.05 5.75 -9.72
N GLU A 95 -22.96 4.45 -9.61
CA GLU A 95 -24.13 3.57 -9.63
C GLU A 95 -24.79 3.49 -8.23
#